data_e49047cb149c0ff1029fc7bc0576e0fd
#
_entry.id   e49047cb149c0ff1029fc7bc0576e0fd
#
_cell.length_a   1.000
_cell.length_b   1.000
_cell.length_c   1.000
_cell.angle_alpha   90.00
_cell.angle_beta   90.00
_cell.angle_gamma   90.00
#
_symmetry.space_group_name_H-M   'P 1'
#
loop_
_entity.id
_entity.type
_entity.pdbx_description
1 polymer ?
#
loop_
_entity_poly.entity_id
_entity_poly.type
_entity_poly.pdbx_seq_one_letter_code
_entity_poly.pdbx_strand_id
1 'polypeptide(L)'
;MAVELEIKLTLWERAQAQALEWLLALPEAKPGGQKLLVNRYYDTPDAALNRARAALRVRQSGNRYIQTLKTQGEFVDGAHRRQEWEWPLPGPELDLSLLESTPVKQQLDLQQLRVAFETNFTRQVIMLETADAVVEVAVDSGEIVGGVQSRALHEVEFELKSGNPASLMSWARMLSDEVPVFLNLVSKAEQGYYLAGIYRPELDRTPGELSVTEFLQQLSLSWLLQKPLNCPESALLQVKNAAVQAGVQAFWDEVQPITGQHTVPELIEKAPRLGALQLALAAASATN
;
A
#
# COMPACT_ATOMS: atom_id res chain seq x y z
N MET A 1 14.92 -7.33 13.22
CA MET A 1 13.61 -7.71 12.68
C MET A 1 12.54 -6.99 13.49
N ALA A 2 11.69 -6.24 12.83
CA ALA A 2 10.52 -5.58 13.41
C ALA A 2 9.25 -6.11 12.72
N VAL A 3 8.11 -5.96 13.37
CA VAL A 3 6.80 -6.16 12.74
C VAL A 3 6.25 -4.78 12.43
N GLU A 4 6.03 -4.50 11.15
CA GLU A 4 5.41 -3.29 10.65
C GLU A 4 3.90 -3.51 10.56
N LEU A 5 3.13 -2.53 11.02
CA LEU A 5 1.67 -2.49 10.86
C LEU A 5 1.29 -1.13 10.25
N GLU A 6 0.77 -1.15 9.04
CA GLU A 6 0.48 0.06 8.27
C GLU A 6 -0.84 -0.01 7.51
N ILE A 7 -1.52 1.14 7.37
CA ILE A 7 -2.60 1.34 6.39
C ILE A 7 -2.08 2.28 5.31
N LYS A 8 -2.23 1.89 4.06
CA LYS A 8 -1.78 2.65 2.90
C LYS A 8 -2.95 3.10 2.04
N LEU A 9 -2.99 4.39 1.78
CA LEU A 9 -3.99 5.04 0.93
C LEU A 9 -3.32 5.69 -0.28
N THR A 10 -3.81 5.37 -1.47
CA THR A 10 -3.43 6.07 -2.70
C THR A 10 -4.36 7.25 -2.91
N LEU A 11 -3.80 8.38 -3.33
CA LEU A 11 -4.53 9.61 -3.60
C LEU A 11 -4.19 10.13 -5.00
N TRP A 12 -4.90 11.17 -5.43
CA TRP A 12 -4.52 12.00 -6.58
C TRP A 12 -3.76 13.21 -6.07
N GLU A 13 -2.93 13.79 -6.90
CA GLU A 13 -2.05 14.90 -6.53
C GLU A 13 -2.79 16.00 -5.75
N ARG A 14 -3.96 16.45 -6.26
CA ARG A 14 -4.76 17.48 -5.60
C ARG A 14 -5.30 17.03 -4.24
N ALA A 15 -5.79 15.81 -4.14
CA ALA A 15 -6.28 15.23 -2.90
C ALA A 15 -5.16 15.05 -1.88
N GLN A 16 -3.95 14.69 -2.34
CA GLN A 16 -2.78 14.56 -1.47
C GLN A 16 -2.35 15.92 -0.87
N ALA A 17 -2.40 17.00 -1.65
CA ALA A 17 -2.11 18.34 -1.12
C ALA A 17 -3.11 18.74 -0.02
N GLN A 18 -4.40 18.49 -0.23
CA GLN A 18 -5.44 18.72 0.78
C GLN A 18 -5.26 17.82 2.01
N ALA A 19 -4.92 16.54 1.80
CA ALA A 19 -4.63 15.60 2.88
C ALA A 19 -3.44 16.08 3.75
N LEU A 20 -2.37 16.58 3.13
CA LEU A 20 -1.22 17.10 3.85
C LEU A 20 -1.58 18.34 4.66
N GLU A 21 -2.36 19.26 4.08
CA GLU A 21 -2.83 20.47 4.77
C GLU A 21 -3.67 20.10 6.00
N TRP A 22 -4.63 19.19 5.82
CA TRP A 22 -5.48 18.71 6.91
C TRP A 22 -4.67 18.01 8.01
N LEU A 23 -3.76 17.09 7.65
CA LEU A 23 -2.90 16.38 8.61
C LEU A 23 -2.05 17.34 9.45
N LEU A 24 -1.49 18.38 8.83
CA LEU A 24 -0.68 19.37 9.54
C LEU A 24 -1.50 20.29 10.46
N ALA A 25 -2.80 20.41 10.23
CA ALA A 25 -3.70 21.21 11.05
C ALA A 25 -4.24 20.46 12.29
N LEU A 26 -4.02 19.14 12.39
CA LEU A 26 -4.48 18.34 13.52
C LEU A 26 -3.76 18.75 14.82
N PRO A 27 -4.47 18.85 15.97
CA PRO A 27 -3.86 19.16 17.26
C PRO A 27 -2.81 18.13 17.71
N GLU A 28 -2.97 16.87 17.31
CA GLU A 28 -2.10 15.74 17.61
C GLU A 28 -0.85 15.70 16.73
N ALA A 29 -0.80 16.52 15.68
CA ALA A 29 0.26 16.48 14.68
C ALA A 29 1.54 17.15 15.17
N LYS A 30 2.64 16.43 15.06
CA LYS A 30 4.00 16.96 15.20
C LYS A 30 4.70 16.81 13.85
N PRO A 31 4.95 17.92 13.12
CA PRO A 31 5.64 17.87 11.84
C PRO A 31 7.03 17.24 12.01
N GLY A 32 7.30 16.21 11.22
CA GLY A 32 8.60 15.61 11.04
C GLY A 32 9.35 16.14 9.87
N GLY A 33 10.43 16.06 9.48
CA GLY A 33 11.11 16.64 8.29
C GLY A 33 10.61 16.08 6.97
N GLN A 34 11.00 16.76 5.92
CA GLN A 34 10.86 16.31 4.55
C GLN A 34 12.16 15.62 4.09
N LYS A 35 12.05 14.52 3.35
CA LYS A 35 13.19 13.73 2.88
C LYS A 35 12.99 13.32 1.43
N LEU A 36 14.02 13.51 0.60
CA LEU A 36 14.08 12.87 -0.71
C LEU A 36 14.59 11.44 -0.52
N LEU A 37 13.84 10.48 -1.02
CA LEU A 37 14.14 9.05 -0.93
C LEU A 37 14.30 8.49 -2.35
N VAL A 38 15.47 7.92 -2.61
CA VAL A 38 15.77 7.16 -3.82
C VAL A 38 15.92 5.70 -3.43
N ASN A 39 15.08 4.82 -3.98
CA ASN A 39 15.09 3.41 -3.62
C ASN A 39 15.36 2.58 -4.86
N ARG A 40 16.40 1.75 -4.82
CA ARG A 40 16.69 0.74 -5.82
C ARG A 40 16.25 -0.61 -5.31
N TYR A 41 15.36 -1.25 -6.05
CA TYR A 41 14.88 -2.59 -5.73
C TYR A 41 15.63 -3.61 -6.56
N TYR A 42 15.99 -4.72 -5.92
CA TYR A 42 16.82 -5.76 -6.49
C TYR A 42 16.05 -7.06 -6.61
N ASP A 43 16.30 -7.79 -7.69
CA ASP A 43 15.83 -9.17 -7.86
C ASP A 43 16.79 -9.95 -8.79
N THR A 44 16.63 -11.26 -8.82
CA THR A 44 17.30 -12.12 -9.79
C THR A 44 16.64 -12.01 -11.17
N PRO A 45 17.34 -12.40 -12.26
CA PRO A 45 16.77 -12.39 -13.61
C PRO A 45 15.46 -13.15 -13.77
N ASP A 46 15.27 -14.19 -12.97
CA ASP A 46 14.07 -15.03 -12.94
C ASP A 46 13.04 -14.60 -11.88
N ALA A 47 13.24 -13.41 -11.27
CA ALA A 47 12.33 -12.81 -10.30
C ALA A 47 12.07 -13.68 -9.05
N ALA A 48 13.12 -14.24 -8.49
CA ALA A 48 12.99 -15.17 -7.37
C ALA A 48 12.48 -14.49 -6.09
N LEU A 49 12.86 -13.22 -5.81
CA LEU A 49 12.32 -12.46 -4.69
C LEU A 49 10.83 -12.15 -4.89
N ASN A 50 10.43 -11.72 -6.09
CA ASN A 50 9.03 -11.47 -6.39
C ASN A 50 8.18 -12.74 -6.21
N ARG A 51 8.65 -13.90 -6.71
CA ARG A 51 7.97 -15.21 -6.51
C ARG A 51 7.86 -15.59 -5.04
N ALA A 52 8.87 -15.26 -4.23
CA ALA A 52 8.87 -15.46 -2.79
C ALA A 52 8.06 -14.41 -2.02
N ARG A 53 7.42 -13.47 -2.74
CA ARG A 53 6.71 -12.31 -2.17
C ARG A 53 7.56 -11.51 -1.19
N ALA A 54 8.85 -11.38 -1.52
CA ALA A 54 9.83 -10.59 -0.79
C ALA A 54 10.27 -9.40 -1.66
N ALA A 55 10.68 -8.32 -1.00
CA ALA A 55 11.23 -7.14 -1.65
C ALA A 55 12.53 -6.73 -0.96
N LEU A 56 13.61 -6.63 -1.72
CA LEU A 56 14.91 -6.18 -1.28
C LEU A 56 15.23 -4.84 -1.92
N ARG A 57 15.58 -3.85 -1.11
CA ARG A 57 15.96 -2.52 -1.62
C ARG A 57 17.17 -1.95 -0.89
N VAL A 58 17.86 -1.04 -1.57
CA VAL A 58 18.74 -0.05 -0.96
C VAL A 58 18.07 1.32 -1.11
N ARG A 59 17.83 1.98 0.02
CA ARG A 59 17.27 3.34 0.12
C ARG A 59 18.38 4.32 0.39
N GLN A 60 18.45 5.36 -0.41
CA GLN A 60 19.25 6.55 -0.16
C GLN A 60 18.37 7.67 0.39
N SER A 61 18.84 8.33 1.46
CA SER A 61 18.27 9.56 2.03
C SER A 61 19.42 10.51 2.38
N GLY A 62 19.67 11.48 1.52
CA GLY A 62 20.89 12.31 1.60
C GLY A 62 22.14 11.44 1.49
N ASN A 63 22.99 11.47 2.51
CA ASN A 63 24.23 10.67 2.58
C ASN A 63 24.07 9.34 3.32
N ARG A 64 22.85 8.94 3.65
CA ARG A 64 22.56 7.67 4.36
C ARG A 64 22.02 6.65 3.40
N TYR A 65 22.49 5.41 3.58
CA TYR A 65 22.02 4.25 2.83
C TYR A 65 21.49 3.21 3.80
N ILE A 66 20.35 2.61 3.48
CA ILE A 66 19.69 1.57 4.28
C ILE A 66 19.30 0.44 3.35
N GLN A 67 19.79 -0.76 3.60
CA GLN A 67 19.30 -1.98 2.99
C GLN A 67 18.07 -2.45 3.76
N THR A 68 16.99 -2.75 3.04
CA THR A 68 15.74 -3.23 3.64
C THR A 68 15.31 -4.50 2.93
N LEU A 69 14.97 -5.53 3.70
CA LEU A 69 14.26 -6.71 3.23
C LEU A 69 12.87 -6.73 3.88
N LYS A 70 11.83 -6.80 3.05
CA LYS A 70 10.45 -7.04 3.48
C LYS A 70 10.00 -8.39 2.94
N THR A 71 9.36 -9.21 3.75
CA THR A 71 8.81 -10.51 3.32
C THR A 71 7.30 -10.43 3.17
N GLN A 72 6.69 -11.54 2.72
CA GLN A 72 5.25 -11.66 2.61
C GLN A 72 4.59 -11.27 3.94
N GLY A 73 3.60 -10.39 3.85
CA GLY A 73 2.77 -9.98 4.97
C GLY A 73 1.36 -10.55 4.88
N GLU A 74 0.57 -10.21 5.88
CA GLU A 74 -0.85 -10.48 5.96
C GLU A 74 -1.62 -9.16 5.91
N PHE A 75 -2.83 -9.18 5.36
CA PHE A 75 -3.75 -8.07 5.46
C PHE A 75 -4.75 -8.41 6.57
N VAL A 76 -4.63 -7.72 7.70
CA VAL A 76 -5.41 -7.99 8.92
C VAL A 76 -6.00 -6.68 9.41
N ASP A 77 -7.31 -6.66 9.69
CA ASP A 77 -8.01 -5.50 10.27
C ASP A 77 -7.86 -4.20 9.45
N GLY A 78 -7.73 -4.34 8.12
CA GLY A 78 -7.55 -3.20 7.22
C GLY A 78 -6.11 -2.70 7.11
N ALA A 79 -5.16 -3.30 7.82
CA ALA A 79 -3.75 -2.95 7.81
C ALA A 79 -2.86 -4.07 7.27
N HIS A 80 -1.75 -3.71 6.64
CA HIS A 80 -0.69 -4.64 6.28
C HIS A 80 0.20 -4.91 7.50
N ARG A 81 0.42 -6.17 7.78
CA ARG A 81 1.31 -6.65 8.82
C ARG A 81 2.38 -7.54 8.20
N ARG A 82 3.66 -7.16 8.29
CA ARG A 82 4.78 -7.92 7.70
C ARG A 82 6.06 -7.81 8.50
N GLN A 83 6.98 -8.74 8.24
CA GLN A 83 8.33 -8.72 8.81
C GLN A 83 9.24 -7.85 7.96
N GLU A 84 10.04 -7.03 8.64
CA GLU A 84 11.01 -6.14 8.05
C GLU A 84 12.38 -6.26 8.73
N TRP A 85 13.43 -6.24 7.91
CA TRP A 85 14.82 -6.13 8.34
C TRP A 85 15.42 -4.89 7.71
N GLU A 86 16.05 -4.06 8.52
CA GLU A 86 16.75 -2.89 8.06
C GLU A 86 18.19 -2.89 8.57
N TRP A 87 19.11 -2.50 7.69
CA TRP A 87 20.54 -2.41 7.99
C TRP A 87 21.11 -1.13 7.39
N PRO A 88 21.76 -0.27 8.21
CA PRO A 88 22.56 0.83 7.70
C PRO A 88 23.71 0.32 6.85
N LEU A 89 23.94 0.97 5.71
CA LEU A 89 25.05 0.66 4.81
C LEU A 89 26.03 1.83 4.74
N PRO A 90 27.34 1.56 4.49
CA PRO A 90 28.34 2.58 4.29
C PRO A 90 28.22 3.29 2.92
N GLY A 91 27.50 2.72 1.97
CA GLY A 91 27.35 3.19 0.60
C GLY A 91 26.15 2.59 -0.13
N PRO A 92 26.03 2.83 -1.45
CA PRO A 92 24.85 2.44 -2.23
C PRO A 92 24.80 0.95 -2.61
N GLU A 93 25.84 0.19 -2.32
CA GLU A 93 25.98 -1.21 -2.74
C GLU A 93 25.28 -2.15 -1.73
N LEU A 94 24.69 -3.24 -2.26
CA LEU A 94 24.12 -4.29 -1.42
C LEU A 94 25.23 -4.99 -0.60
N ASP A 95 24.94 -5.24 0.67
CA ASP A 95 25.70 -6.17 1.50
C ASP A 95 24.95 -7.51 1.57
N LEU A 96 25.41 -8.47 0.78
CA LEU A 96 24.79 -9.79 0.68
C LEU A 96 24.94 -10.61 1.96
N SER A 97 25.96 -10.33 2.77
CA SER A 97 26.18 -11.04 4.04
C SER A 97 25.06 -10.81 5.05
N LEU A 98 24.38 -9.65 4.98
CA LEU A 98 23.24 -9.31 5.84
C LEU A 98 22.00 -10.19 5.56
N LEU A 99 21.90 -10.75 4.36
CA LEU A 99 20.80 -11.63 3.96
C LEU A 99 20.96 -13.06 4.48
N GLU A 100 22.15 -13.42 4.95
CA GLU A 100 22.45 -14.77 5.41
C GLU A 100 21.61 -15.24 6.60
N SER A 101 21.17 -14.31 7.45
CA SER A 101 20.32 -14.56 8.62
C SER A 101 18.81 -14.44 8.34
N THR A 102 18.43 -14.29 7.06
CA THR A 102 17.03 -14.08 6.65
C THR A 102 16.45 -15.29 5.93
N PRO A 103 15.11 -15.41 5.84
CA PRO A 103 14.46 -16.52 5.15
C PRO A 103 14.83 -16.65 3.66
N VAL A 104 15.25 -15.55 3.01
CA VAL A 104 15.54 -15.54 1.57
C VAL A 104 16.86 -16.23 1.19
N LYS A 105 17.78 -16.44 2.14
CA LYS A 105 19.08 -17.07 1.89
C LYS A 105 18.97 -18.42 1.18
N GLN A 106 18.00 -19.24 1.60
CA GLN A 106 17.85 -20.61 1.09
C GLN A 106 17.16 -20.67 -0.28
N GLN A 107 16.62 -19.55 -0.75
CA GLN A 107 15.74 -19.48 -1.91
C GLN A 107 16.38 -18.81 -3.12
N LEU A 108 17.57 -18.18 -2.96
CA LEU A 108 18.14 -17.28 -3.96
C LEU A 108 19.62 -17.53 -4.22
N ASP A 109 20.00 -17.44 -5.50
CA ASP A 109 21.37 -17.15 -5.88
C ASP A 109 21.64 -15.65 -5.75
N LEU A 110 22.14 -15.24 -4.58
CA LEU A 110 22.37 -13.83 -4.24
C LEU A 110 23.35 -13.12 -5.20
N GLN A 111 24.20 -13.88 -5.92
CA GLN A 111 25.17 -13.32 -6.87
C GLN A 111 24.51 -12.81 -8.16
N GLN A 112 23.27 -13.20 -8.43
CA GLN A 112 22.51 -12.79 -9.60
C GLN A 112 21.62 -11.56 -9.36
N LEU A 113 21.62 -10.99 -8.14
CA LEU A 113 20.82 -9.81 -7.83
C LEU A 113 21.26 -8.62 -8.67
N ARG A 114 20.27 -7.95 -9.28
CA ARG A 114 20.45 -6.73 -10.07
C ARG A 114 19.28 -5.76 -9.81
N VAL A 115 19.48 -4.50 -10.15
CA VAL A 115 18.39 -3.52 -10.04
C VAL A 115 17.26 -3.92 -10.99
N ALA A 116 16.07 -4.10 -10.44
CA ALA A 116 14.84 -4.45 -11.16
C ALA A 116 14.01 -3.20 -11.49
N PHE A 117 13.88 -2.27 -10.54
CA PHE A 117 13.14 -1.00 -10.69
C PHE A 117 13.56 -0.02 -9.59
N GLU A 118 13.06 1.21 -9.69
CA GLU A 118 13.30 2.28 -8.70
C GLU A 118 11.99 2.91 -8.24
N THR A 119 12.00 3.47 -7.01
CA THR A 119 10.94 4.36 -6.54
C THR A 119 11.56 5.62 -5.96
N ASN A 120 11.24 6.76 -6.55
CA ASN A 120 11.90 8.03 -6.28
C ASN A 120 10.85 9.05 -5.84
N PHE A 121 10.87 9.45 -4.58
CA PHE A 121 9.83 10.31 -4.02
C PHE A 121 10.32 11.16 -2.85
N THR A 122 9.63 12.25 -2.64
CA THR A 122 9.74 13.05 -1.42
C THR A 122 8.76 12.54 -0.39
N ARG A 123 9.23 12.27 0.83
CA ARG A 123 8.42 11.90 1.99
C ARG A 123 8.33 13.05 2.97
N GLN A 124 7.13 13.52 3.25
CA GLN A 124 6.84 14.35 4.42
C GLN A 124 6.40 13.44 5.57
N VAL A 125 7.09 13.54 6.70
CA VAL A 125 6.73 12.78 7.91
C VAL A 125 5.93 13.66 8.86
N ILE A 126 4.87 13.09 9.46
CA ILE A 126 4.07 13.72 10.52
C ILE A 126 3.87 12.66 11.60
N MET A 127 4.14 13.00 12.85
CA MET A 127 3.84 12.12 13.99
C MET A 127 2.49 12.53 14.56
N LEU A 128 1.55 11.60 14.65
CA LEU A 128 0.28 11.76 15.37
C LEU A 128 0.44 11.10 16.73
N GLU A 129 0.41 11.91 17.78
CA GLU A 129 0.60 11.43 19.15
C GLU A 129 -0.68 11.65 19.96
N THR A 130 -1.24 10.55 20.43
CA THR A 130 -2.40 10.54 21.33
C THR A 130 -2.07 9.82 22.63
N ALA A 131 -2.98 9.80 23.58
CA ALA A 131 -2.82 9.00 24.81
C ALA A 131 -2.75 7.49 24.52
N ASP A 132 -3.38 7.02 23.43
CA ASP A 132 -3.55 5.59 23.12
C ASP A 132 -2.52 5.07 22.10
N ALA A 133 -1.96 5.92 21.25
CA ALA A 133 -1.05 5.49 20.19
C ALA A 133 -0.12 6.59 19.68
N VAL A 134 1.00 6.16 19.14
CA VAL A 134 1.89 6.96 18.30
C VAL A 134 1.88 6.40 16.89
N VAL A 135 1.45 7.22 15.93
CA VAL A 135 1.35 6.84 14.51
C VAL A 135 2.26 7.75 13.69
N GLU A 136 3.14 7.17 12.89
CA GLU A 136 3.88 7.91 11.87
C GLU A 136 3.03 7.98 10.61
N VAL A 137 2.78 9.18 10.12
CA VAL A 137 2.14 9.42 8.84
C VAL A 137 3.20 9.81 7.83
N ALA A 138 3.33 9.03 6.77
CA ALA A 138 4.22 9.29 5.66
C ALA A 138 3.42 9.73 4.43
N VAL A 139 3.60 10.98 3.99
CA VAL A 139 3.01 11.51 2.76
C VAL A 139 4.07 11.46 1.68
N ASP A 140 3.91 10.55 0.70
CA ASP A 140 4.87 10.25 -0.36
C ASP A 140 4.40 10.81 -1.69
N SER A 141 5.23 11.65 -2.33
CA SER A 141 4.96 12.24 -3.65
C SER A 141 6.18 12.06 -4.57
N GLY A 142 5.98 11.45 -5.73
CA GLY A 142 7.06 11.19 -6.69
C GLY A 142 6.67 10.21 -7.78
N GLU A 143 7.54 9.23 -8.06
CA GLU A 143 7.31 8.25 -9.12
C GLU A 143 7.90 6.88 -8.82
N ILE A 144 7.36 5.88 -9.50
CA ILE A 144 7.89 4.52 -9.61
C ILE A 144 8.33 4.32 -11.05
N VAL A 145 9.58 3.87 -11.24
CA VAL A 145 10.20 3.68 -12.57
C VAL A 145 10.60 2.22 -12.76
N GLY A 146 10.01 1.56 -13.76
CA GLY A 146 10.31 0.18 -14.14
C GLY A 146 10.61 0.07 -15.63
N GLY A 147 11.87 -0.20 -15.98
CA GLY A 147 12.31 -0.22 -17.39
C GLY A 147 12.10 1.12 -18.07
N VAL A 148 11.26 1.16 -19.11
CA VAL A 148 10.90 2.37 -19.85
C VAL A 148 9.58 3.01 -19.40
N GLN A 149 8.94 2.43 -18.40
CA GLN A 149 7.66 2.89 -17.88
C GLN A 149 7.83 3.61 -16.54
N SER A 150 7.01 4.61 -16.30
CA SER A 150 6.89 5.25 -15.00
C SER A 150 5.42 5.47 -14.62
N ARG A 151 5.19 5.61 -13.32
CA ARG A 151 3.88 5.94 -12.74
C ARG A 151 4.06 6.93 -11.62
N ALA A 152 3.23 7.97 -11.58
CA ALA A 152 3.18 8.89 -10.46
C ALA A 152 2.83 8.14 -9.16
N LEU A 153 3.45 8.55 -8.07
CA LEU A 153 3.25 8.03 -6.72
C LEU A 153 2.68 9.13 -5.84
N HIS A 154 1.47 8.94 -5.34
CA HIS A 154 0.82 9.79 -4.36
C HIS A 154 0.19 8.91 -3.30
N GLU A 155 0.84 8.75 -2.15
CA GLU A 155 0.39 7.86 -1.08
C GLU A 155 0.45 8.55 0.27
N VAL A 156 -0.47 8.15 1.16
CA VAL A 156 -0.42 8.42 2.60
C VAL A 156 -0.38 7.07 3.30
N GLU A 157 0.65 6.84 4.10
CA GLU A 157 0.82 5.65 4.91
C GLU A 157 0.67 6.02 6.38
N PHE A 158 -0.17 5.32 7.12
CA PHE A 158 -0.29 5.39 8.58
C PHE A 158 0.40 4.16 9.15
N GLU A 159 1.52 4.33 9.84
CA GLU A 159 2.29 3.26 10.45
C GLU A 159 2.24 3.35 11.97
N LEU A 160 1.86 2.25 12.63
CA LEU A 160 1.84 2.19 14.09
C LEU A 160 3.26 2.08 14.65
N LYS A 161 3.68 3.06 15.44
CA LYS A 161 4.96 3.02 16.16
C LYS A 161 4.79 2.44 17.55
N SER A 162 3.68 2.73 18.22
CA SER A 162 3.34 2.14 19.52
C SER A 162 1.87 2.36 19.86
N GLY A 163 1.33 1.55 20.76
CA GLY A 163 -0.02 1.69 21.30
C GLY A 163 -1.07 0.85 20.58
N ASN A 164 -2.29 1.39 20.47
CA ASN A 164 -3.45 0.64 20.01
C ASN A 164 -3.53 0.58 18.46
N PRO A 165 -3.51 -0.62 17.84
CA PRO A 165 -3.64 -0.79 16.39
C PRO A 165 -4.92 -0.17 15.79
N ALA A 166 -6.02 -0.12 16.54
CA ALA A 166 -7.28 0.46 16.05
C ALA A 166 -7.16 1.96 15.69
N SER A 167 -6.15 2.65 16.23
CA SER A 167 -5.86 4.06 15.90
C SER A 167 -5.54 4.27 14.42
N LEU A 168 -4.91 3.27 13.75
CA LEU A 168 -4.63 3.34 12.32
C LEU A 168 -5.91 3.47 11.50
N MET A 169 -6.88 2.60 11.76
CA MET A 169 -8.18 2.63 11.07
C MET A 169 -8.95 3.92 11.38
N SER A 170 -8.88 4.41 12.62
CA SER A 170 -9.53 5.67 13.00
C SER A 170 -8.98 6.84 12.20
N TRP A 171 -7.66 7.01 12.11
CA TRP A 171 -7.02 8.07 11.33
C TRP A 171 -7.27 7.95 9.83
N ALA A 172 -7.20 6.72 9.28
CA ALA A 172 -7.49 6.50 7.86
C ALA A 172 -8.94 6.87 7.49
N ARG A 173 -9.91 6.58 8.37
CA ARG A 173 -11.31 6.96 8.20
C ARG A 173 -11.50 8.47 8.27
N MET A 174 -10.93 9.13 9.28
CA MET A 174 -10.98 10.60 9.37
C MET A 174 -10.45 11.26 8.11
N LEU A 175 -9.32 10.76 7.55
CA LEU A 175 -8.80 11.28 6.29
C LEU A 175 -9.75 11.02 5.12
N SER A 176 -10.41 9.86 5.07
CA SER A 176 -11.36 9.52 4.00
C SER A 176 -12.65 10.36 4.03
N ASP A 177 -12.97 10.98 5.15
CA ASP A 177 -14.08 11.93 5.27
C ASP A 177 -13.72 13.33 4.72
N GLU A 178 -12.43 13.66 4.68
CA GLU A 178 -11.92 14.97 4.22
C GLU A 178 -11.57 14.97 2.72
N VAL A 179 -10.96 13.88 2.21
CA VAL A 179 -10.53 13.79 0.83
C VAL A 179 -10.82 12.42 0.23
N PRO A 180 -11.06 12.34 -1.09
CA PRO A 180 -11.16 11.05 -1.77
C PRO A 180 -9.85 10.28 -1.65
N VAL A 181 -9.92 9.07 -1.10
CA VAL A 181 -8.79 8.13 -0.96
C VAL A 181 -9.13 6.78 -1.58
N PHE A 182 -8.10 5.97 -1.81
CA PHE A 182 -8.23 4.58 -2.25
C PHE A 182 -7.38 3.69 -1.34
N LEU A 183 -8.02 2.77 -0.62
CA LEU A 183 -7.32 1.74 0.14
C LEU A 183 -6.68 0.76 -0.84
N ASN A 184 -5.36 0.86 -0.99
CA ASN A 184 -4.62 0.13 -2.01
C ASN A 184 -3.75 -0.97 -1.39
N LEU A 185 -4.10 -2.22 -1.66
CA LEU A 185 -3.38 -3.38 -1.15
C LEU A 185 -2.11 -3.69 -1.97
N VAL A 186 -1.96 -3.08 -3.16
CA VAL A 186 -0.76 -3.24 -3.99
C VAL A 186 0.36 -2.36 -3.44
N SER A 187 1.49 -2.97 -3.09
CA SER A 187 2.66 -2.27 -2.55
C SER A 187 3.42 -1.50 -3.64
N LYS A 188 4.28 -0.53 -3.23
CA LYS A 188 5.22 0.15 -4.13
C LYS A 188 6.12 -0.85 -4.89
N ALA A 189 6.49 -1.95 -4.22
CA ALA A 189 7.30 -3.00 -4.84
C ALA A 189 6.52 -3.74 -5.95
N GLU A 190 5.28 -4.15 -5.70
CA GLU A 190 4.44 -4.80 -6.73
C GLU A 190 4.18 -3.89 -7.92
N GLN A 191 3.94 -2.59 -7.68
CA GLN A 191 3.82 -1.60 -8.76
C GLN A 191 5.11 -1.54 -9.60
N GLY A 192 6.28 -1.51 -8.96
CA GLY A 192 7.57 -1.50 -9.65
C GLY A 192 7.82 -2.77 -10.45
N TYR A 193 7.55 -3.93 -9.90
CA TYR A 193 7.63 -5.21 -10.61
C TYR A 193 6.69 -5.27 -11.82
N TYR A 194 5.47 -4.73 -11.68
CA TYR A 194 4.53 -4.63 -12.80
C TYR A 194 5.04 -3.73 -13.92
N LEU A 195 5.52 -2.52 -13.59
CA LEU A 195 6.08 -1.58 -14.56
C LEU A 195 7.34 -2.12 -15.25
N ALA A 196 8.17 -2.87 -14.51
CA ALA A 196 9.33 -3.56 -15.08
C ALA A 196 8.98 -4.78 -15.95
N GLY A 197 7.69 -5.16 -16.05
CA GLY A 197 7.23 -6.31 -16.82
C GLY A 197 7.56 -7.67 -16.19
N ILE A 198 7.99 -7.67 -14.94
CA ILE A 198 8.37 -8.87 -14.16
C ILE A 198 7.13 -9.52 -13.55
N TYR A 199 6.23 -8.73 -12.97
CA TYR A 199 4.98 -9.18 -12.39
C TYR A 199 3.80 -8.87 -13.32
N ARG A 200 2.99 -9.89 -13.63
CA ARG A 200 1.85 -9.77 -14.55
C ARG A 200 0.61 -10.41 -13.92
N PRO A 201 -0.02 -9.72 -12.95
CA PRO A 201 -1.24 -10.23 -12.35
C PRO A 201 -2.40 -10.17 -13.34
N GLU A 202 -3.38 -11.02 -13.12
CA GLU A 202 -4.63 -11.03 -13.86
C GLU A 202 -5.79 -10.82 -12.89
N LEU A 203 -6.84 -10.12 -13.36
CA LEU A 203 -8.11 -10.08 -12.66
C LEU A 203 -8.82 -11.42 -12.83
N ASP A 204 -9.38 -11.93 -11.76
CA ASP A 204 -10.28 -13.09 -11.85
C ASP A 204 -11.54 -12.69 -12.62
N ARG A 205 -11.78 -13.37 -13.73
CA ARG A 205 -12.90 -13.07 -14.64
C ARG A 205 -14.20 -13.75 -14.24
N THR A 206 -14.10 -14.80 -13.45
CA THR A 206 -15.24 -15.59 -12.98
C THR A 206 -15.02 -16.01 -11.53
N PRO A 207 -14.90 -15.03 -10.62
CA PRO A 207 -14.71 -15.34 -9.22
C PRO A 207 -15.92 -16.10 -8.69
N GLY A 208 -15.67 -17.04 -7.78
CA GLY A 208 -16.70 -17.56 -6.90
C GLY A 208 -17.21 -16.45 -5.96
N GLU A 209 -17.82 -16.80 -4.85
CA GLU A 209 -18.18 -15.81 -3.84
C GLU A 209 -16.89 -15.21 -3.21
N LEU A 210 -16.72 -13.89 -3.31
CA LEU A 210 -15.56 -13.18 -2.80
C LEU A 210 -15.76 -12.81 -1.32
N SER A 211 -14.75 -13.10 -0.51
CA SER A 211 -14.61 -12.45 0.79
C SER A 211 -14.32 -10.95 0.61
N VAL A 212 -14.47 -10.17 1.67
CA VAL A 212 -14.14 -8.74 1.67
C VAL A 212 -12.68 -8.51 1.27
N THR A 213 -11.75 -9.28 1.84
CA THR A 213 -10.32 -9.14 1.53
C THR A 213 -10.01 -9.43 0.06
N GLU A 214 -10.60 -10.49 -0.51
CA GLU A 214 -10.44 -10.80 -1.94
C GLU A 214 -11.02 -9.71 -2.83
N PHE A 215 -12.19 -9.17 -2.49
CA PHE A 215 -12.76 -8.03 -3.22
C PHE A 215 -11.83 -6.80 -3.20
N LEU A 216 -11.32 -6.42 -2.04
CA LEU A 216 -10.39 -5.30 -1.89
C LEU A 216 -9.09 -5.54 -2.68
N GLN A 217 -8.61 -6.78 -2.71
CA GLN A 217 -7.45 -7.18 -3.50
C GLN A 217 -7.72 -7.11 -5.01
N GLN A 218 -8.85 -7.63 -5.48
CA GLN A 218 -9.26 -7.53 -6.87
C GLN A 218 -9.43 -6.07 -7.32
N LEU A 219 -9.98 -5.22 -6.45
CA LEU A 219 -10.12 -3.79 -6.72
C LEU A 219 -8.75 -3.09 -6.82
N SER A 220 -7.80 -3.47 -5.96
CA SER A 220 -6.42 -2.97 -6.01
C SER A 220 -5.67 -3.44 -7.27
N LEU A 221 -5.89 -4.67 -7.72
CA LEU A 221 -5.37 -5.16 -9.00
C LEU A 221 -6.03 -4.45 -10.19
N SER A 222 -7.34 -4.19 -10.13
CA SER A 222 -8.06 -3.38 -11.12
C SER A 222 -7.40 -2.00 -11.28
N TRP A 223 -7.08 -1.35 -10.16
CA TRP A 223 -6.32 -0.10 -10.15
C TRP A 223 -4.93 -0.25 -10.80
N LEU A 224 -4.17 -1.29 -10.41
CA LEU A 224 -2.83 -1.53 -10.95
C LEU A 224 -2.85 -1.72 -12.48
N LEU A 225 -3.80 -2.51 -12.94
CA LEU A 225 -3.96 -2.89 -14.36
C LEU A 225 -4.67 -1.82 -15.21
N GLN A 226 -5.24 -0.79 -14.57
CA GLN A 226 -6.08 0.23 -15.24
C GLN A 226 -7.24 -0.42 -16.03
N LYS A 227 -7.92 -1.37 -15.40
CA LYS A 227 -9.06 -2.10 -16.00
C LYS A 227 -10.24 -2.09 -15.04
N PRO A 228 -11.49 -2.01 -15.54
CA PRO A 228 -12.67 -2.19 -14.69
C PRO A 228 -12.69 -3.55 -13.99
N LEU A 229 -13.19 -3.59 -12.77
CA LEU A 229 -13.41 -4.83 -12.03
C LEU A 229 -14.80 -5.37 -12.35
N ASN A 230 -14.88 -6.35 -13.22
CA ASN A 230 -16.14 -6.96 -13.62
C ASN A 230 -16.37 -8.25 -12.83
N CYS A 231 -17.21 -8.19 -11.79
CA CYS A 231 -17.61 -9.32 -10.98
C CYS A 231 -19.13 -9.55 -11.10
N PRO A 232 -19.60 -10.80 -11.21
CA PRO A 232 -21.03 -11.09 -11.17
C PRO A 232 -21.60 -10.77 -9.78
N GLU A 233 -22.86 -10.36 -9.71
CA GLU A 233 -23.51 -10.02 -8.42
C GLU A 233 -23.45 -11.17 -7.40
N SER A 234 -23.54 -12.42 -7.87
CA SER A 234 -23.43 -13.60 -7.01
C SER A 234 -22.07 -13.70 -6.30
N ALA A 235 -20.99 -13.19 -6.90
CA ALA A 235 -19.68 -13.16 -6.28
C ALA A 235 -19.57 -12.09 -5.18
N LEU A 236 -20.41 -11.09 -5.19
CA LEU A 236 -20.36 -9.93 -4.32
C LEU A 236 -21.29 -9.99 -3.11
N LEU A 237 -21.97 -11.13 -2.87
CA LEU A 237 -22.99 -11.25 -1.83
C LEU A 237 -22.40 -11.05 -0.41
N GLN A 238 -21.25 -11.64 -0.11
CA GLN A 238 -20.58 -11.44 1.19
C GLN A 238 -20.16 -9.99 1.38
N VAL A 239 -19.63 -9.34 0.34
CA VAL A 239 -19.20 -7.94 0.38
C VAL A 239 -20.40 -7.02 0.63
N LYS A 240 -21.52 -7.26 -0.04
CA LYS A 240 -22.77 -6.53 0.19
C LYS A 240 -23.27 -6.68 1.63
N ASN A 241 -23.27 -7.90 2.14
CA ASN A 241 -23.68 -8.16 3.52
C ASN A 241 -22.77 -7.45 4.53
N ALA A 242 -21.45 -7.45 4.28
CA ALA A 242 -20.48 -6.71 5.11
C ALA A 242 -20.74 -5.19 5.04
N ALA A 243 -21.11 -4.64 3.89
CA ALA A 243 -21.45 -3.22 3.77
C ALA A 243 -22.71 -2.85 4.57
N VAL A 244 -23.71 -3.74 4.59
CA VAL A 244 -24.92 -3.58 5.43
C VAL A 244 -24.55 -3.59 6.91
N GLN A 245 -23.77 -4.58 7.35
CA GLN A 245 -23.33 -4.73 8.74
C GLN A 245 -22.46 -3.54 9.20
N ALA A 246 -21.63 -3.01 8.31
CA ALA A 246 -20.79 -1.84 8.57
C ALA A 246 -21.56 -0.51 8.52
N GLY A 247 -22.86 -0.52 8.18
CA GLY A 247 -23.67 0.70 8.05
C GLY A 247 -23.36 1.58 6.86
N VAL A 248 -22.68 1.02 5.82
CA VAL A 248 -22.26 1.75 4.61
C VAL A 248 -22.95 1.26 3.34
N GLN A 249 -24.14 0.70 3.48
CA GLN A 249 -24.93 0.21 2.33
C GLN A 249 -25.13 1.30 1.27
N ALA A 250 -25.38 2.55 1.68
CA ALA A 250 -25.57 3.65 0.72
C ALA A 250 -24.33 3.87 -0.17
N PHE A 251 -23.11 3.71 0.38
CA PHE A 251 -21.87 3.82 -0.40
C PHE A 251 -21.70 2.61 -1.34
N TRP A 252 -22.09 1.43 -0.87
CA TRP A 252 -22.11 0.23 -1.71
C TRP A 252 -23.04 0.36 -2.90
N ASP A 253 -24.26 0.83 -2.68
CA ASP A 253 -25.28 1.02 -3.71
C ASP A 253 -24.87 2.09 -4.76
N GLU A 254 -24.01 3.03 -4.38
CA GLU A 254 -23.42 4.01 -5.29
C GLU A 254 -22.27 3.41 -6.13
N VAL A 255 -21.40 2.59 -5.53
CA VAL A 255 -20.18 2.08 -6.15
C VAL A 255 -20.42 0.83 -6.99
N GLN A 256 -21.15 -0.16 -6.47
CA GLN A 256 -21.28 -1.49 -7.08
C GLN A 256 -21.80 -1.45 -8.52
N PRO A 257 -22.84 -0.67 -8.87
CA PRO A 257 -23.39 -0.65 -10.23
C PRO A 257 -22.41 -0.17 -11.31
N ILE A 258 -21.41 0.63 -10.91
CA ILE A 258 -20.46 1.26 -11.83
C ILE A 258 -19.06 0.61 -11.82
N THR A 259 -18.80 -0.31 -10.87
CA THR A 259 -17.47 -0.95 -10.72
C THR A 259 -17.03 -1.70 -11.97
N GLY A 260 -17.95 -2.42 -12.64
CA GLY A 260 -17.65 -3.16 -13.87
C GLY A 260 -17.53 -2.31 -15.14
N GLN A 261 -17.79 -1.00 -15.04
CA GLN A 261 -17.86 -0.10 -16.19
C GLN A 261 -16.70 0.91 -16.22
N HIS A 262 -16.07 1.15 -15.06
CA HIS A 262 -15.09 2.21 -14.87
C HIS A 262 -13.80 1.69 -14.23
N THR A 263 -12.68 2.28 -14.61
CA THR A 263 -11.40 2.09 -13.92
C THR A 263 -11.48 2.72 -12.52
N VAL A 264 -10.61 2.32 -11.60
CA VAL A 264 -10.62 2.86 -10.23
C VAL A 264 -10.47 4.39 -10.18
N PRO A 265 -9.60 5.04 -11.00
CA PRO A 265 -9.57 6.50 -11.07
C PRO A 265 -10.94 7.12 -11.41
N GLU A 266 -11.62 6.58 -12.43
CA GLU A 266 -12.95 7.03 -12.82
C GLU A 266 -14.02 6.75 -11.76
N LEU A 267 -13.89 5.62 -11.04
CA LEU A 267 -14.79 5.28 -9.93
C LEU A 267 -14.71 6.33 -8.82
N ILE A 268 -13.51 6.78 -8.46
CA ILE A 268 -13.33 7.78 -7.39
C ILE A 268 -13.88 9.14 -7.79
N GLU A 269 -13.78 9.51 -9.08
CA GLU A 269 -14.40 10.74 -9.58
C GLU A 269 -15.94 10.69 -9.50
N LYS A 270 -16.54 9.52 -9.77
CA LYS A 270 -17.99 9.32 -9.77
C LYS A 270 -18.56 8.99 -8.38
N ALA A 271 -17.80 8.29 -7.56
CA ALA A 271 -18.14 7.85 -6.21
C ALA A 271 -16.98 8.19 -5.24
N PRO A 272 -16.81 9.46 -4.83
CA PRO A 272 -15.69 9.90 -4.00
C PRO A 272 -15.57 9.18 -2.65
N ARG A 273 -16.66 8.53 -2.20
CA ARG A 273 -16.72 7.75 -0.96
C ARG A 273 -16.24 6.30 -1.10
N LEU A 274 -15.65 5.93 -2.25
CA LEU A 274 -15.11 4.58 -2.46
C LEU A 274 -14.11 4.20 -1.35
N GLY A 275 -13.20 5.11 -0.98
CA GLY A 275 -12.23 4.86 0.09
C GLY A 275 -12.88 4.65 1.47
N ALA A 276 -13.90 5.43 1.80
CA ALA A 276 -14.66 5.26 3.04
C ALA A 276 -15.40 3.91 3.07
N LEU A 277 -15.99 3.49 1.93
CA LEU A 277 -16.54 2.14 1.77
C LEU A 277 -15.49 1.06 2.03
N GLN A 278 -14.32 1.15 1.38
CA GLN A 278 -13.25 0.16 1.51
C GLN A 278 -12.76 0.03 2.96
N LEU A 279 -12.55 1.16 3.65
CA LEU A 279 -12.11 1.18 5.05
C LEU A 279 -13.18 0.61 6.00
N ALA A 280 -14.46 0.89 5.74
CA ALA A 280 -15.55 0.33 6.52
C ALA A 280 -15.66 -1.19 6.35
N LEU A 281 -15.53 -1.69 5.10
CA LEU A 281 -15.52 -3.11 4.79
C LEU A 281 -14.33 -3.82 5.45
N ALA A 282 -13.14 -3.24 5.35
CA ALA A 282 -11.92 -3.80 5.95
C ALA A 282 -12.04 -3.91 7.47
N ALA A 283 -12.61 -2.91 8.15
CA ALA A 283 -12.84 -2.94 9.59
C ALA A 283 -13.89 -3.98 10.00
N ALA A 284 -14.95 -4.17 9.20
CA ALA A 284 -16.00 -5.14 9.50
C ALA A 284 -15.51 -6.60 9.34
N SER A 285 -14.54 -6.85 8.45
CA SER A 285 -13.96 -8.19 8.27
C SER A 285 -13.10 -8.65 9.44
N ALA A 286 -12.66 -7.71 10.29
CA ALA A 286 -11.86 -7.97 11.49
C ALA A 286 -12.67 -8.55 12.66
N THR A 287 -13.97 -8.37 12.65
CA THR A 287 -14.87 -8.73 13.77
C THR A 287 -15.56 -10.09 13.61
N ASN A 288 -15.32 -10.78 12.50
CA ASN A 288 -15.82 -12.12 12.20
C ASN A 288 -14.68 -13.16 12.19
#